data_0834ad6ddf6ed6be9c7dbaed1578b8f3
#
_entry.id   0834ad6ddf6ed6be9c7dbaed1578b8f3
#
_cell.length_a   1.000
_cell.length_b   1.000
_cell.length_c   1.000
_cell.angle_alpha   90.00
_cell.angle_beta   90.00
_cell.angle_gamma   90.00
#
_symmetry.space_group_name_H-M   'P 1'
#
loop_
_entity.id
_entity.type
_entity.pdbx_description
1 polymer ?
#
loop_
_entity_poly.entity_id
_entity_poly.type
_entity_poly.pdbx_seq_one_letter_code
_entity_poly.pdbx_strand_id
1 'polypeptide(L)'
;MEEVSGYCKTLMQQAIELALKGMGTTHPNPRVGAVVVNHGEIVGEGWHERPGGPHAEVMALKRAGEKARGGAIYVTLEPCAAHGRTPACTEAIRRAGIKHVIYASSDPNPVMAGGAKVLRAMGIEVTAGVLKNEADAINRAFFHYQRTGRPYVIAKAAISLDGKLATCTHHSQWISGADCRQHAHELRAGCDAVLVGAGTFKHDNPSLTVRDVEMVGNVPLRVVLCFETPVFSAEYKVLSDEAPTRLYVRSLNEHADAWREAGVEVEHVSSLLSVLKHLADDGYLQLLLEGGGALHASFLEAGFSDEMLLYQAPIMIGGRDAVGLWDGRGAQTLDQAIRLSDVERLNMGDDQMIRGTVVYPN
;
A
#
# COMPACT_ATOMS: atom_id res chain seq x y z
N MET A 1 -32.91 7.47 -3.18
CA MET A 1 -31.88 6.46 -2.82
C MET A 1 -32.46 5.68 -1.65
N GLU A 2 -32.86 4.42 -1.87
CA GLU A 2 -33.31 3.56 -0.80
C GLU A 2 -32.19 3.40 0.23
N GLU A 3 -32.52 3.55 1.49
CA GLU A 3 -31.58 3.31 2.59
C GLU A 3 -31.06 1.87 2.50
N VAL A 4 -29.76 1.73 2.21
CA VAL A 4 -29.10 0.41 2.20
C VAL A 4 -29.31 -0.20 3.59
N SER A 5 -30.02 -1.32 3.65
CA SER A 5 -30.38 -1.96 4.94
C SER A 5 -29.15 -2.26 5.77
N GLY A 6 -29.25 -2.22 7.10
CA GLY A 6 -28.14 -2.56 8.00
C GLY A 6 -27.55 -3.94 7.69
N TYR A 7 -28.39 -4.89 7.29
CA TYR A 7 -27.98 -6.24 6.89
C TYR A 7 -27.06 -6.25 5.66
N CYS A 8 -27.37 -5.44 4.61
CA CYS A 8 -26.50 -5.32 3.45
C CYS A 8 -25.10 -4.78 3.81
N LYS A 9 -25.03 -3.82 4.74
CA LYS A 9 -23.76 -3.29 5.24
C LYS A 9 -22.96 -4.35 5.99
N THR A 10 -23.61 -5.15 6.85
CA THR A 10 -22.96 -6.24 7.60
C THR A 10 -22.33 -7.27 6.65
N LEU A 11 -23.04 -7.69 5.60
CA LEU A 11 -22.52 -8.66 4.62
C LEU A 11 -21.37 -8.09 3.78
N MET A 12 -21.45 -6.81 3.40
CA MET A 12 -20.35 -6.15 2.70
C MET A 12 -19.13 -5.95 3.61
N GLN A 13 -19.34 -5.65 4.90
CA GLN A 13 -18.27 -5.59 5.89
C GLN A 13 -17.55 -6.95 6.00
N GLN A 14 -18.29 -8.05 6.02
CA GLN A 14 -17.71 -9.39 6.01
C GLN A 14 -16.91 -9.67 4.73
N ALA A 15 -17.40 -9.21 3.57
CA ALA A 15 -16.64 -9.30 2.33
C ALA A 15 -15.32 -8.48 2.40
N ILE A 16 -15.34 -7.30 3.04
CA ILE A 16 -14.13 -6.48 3.26
C ILE A 16 -13.13 -7.21 4.19
N GLU A 17 -13.60 -7.83 5.26
CA GLU A 17 -12.76 -8.63 6.16
C GLU A 17 -12.12 -9.84 5.45
N LEU A 18 -12.87 -10.49 4.56
CA LEU A 18 -12.31 -11.53 3.70
C LEU A 18 -11.24 -10.98 2.74
N ALA A 19 -11.47 -9.81 2.14
CA ALA A 19 -10.50 -9.17 1.24
C ALA A 19 -9.18 -8.86 1.95
N LEU A 20 -9.21 -8.49 3.24
CA LEU A 20 -8.01 -8.22 4.04
C LEU A 20 -7.11 -9.46 4.20
N LYS A 21 -7.64 -10.68 4.09
CA LYS A 21 -6.82 -11.92 4.09
C LYS A 21 -5.87 -12.02 2.90
N GLY A 22 -6.08 -11.22 1.84
CA GLY A 22 -5.18 -11.08 0.71
C GLY A 22 -4.08 -10.02 0.91
N MET A 23 -3.92 -9.46 2.12
CA MET A 23 -2.89 -8.47 2.38
C MET A 23 -1.48 -9.04 2.16
N GLY A 24 -0.63 -8.31 1.44
CA GLY A 24 0.75 -8.72 1.15
C GLY A 24 0.89 -9.85 0.12
N THR A 25 -0.20 -10.42 -0.44
CA THR A 25 -0.12 -11.54 -1.39
C THR A 25 -0.78 -11.28 -2.74
N THR A 26 -1.65 -10.27 -2.85
CA THR A 26 -2.46 -10.06 -4.06
C THR A 26 -1.85 -9.11 -5.08
N HIS A 27 -0.96 -8.19 -4.70
CA HIS A 27 -0.39 -7.22 -5.64
C HIS A 27 0.31 -7.91 -6.81
N PRO A 28 0.20 -7.37 -8.02
CA PRO A 28 -0.45 -6.10 -8.41
C PRO A 28 -1.99 -6.13 -8.50
N ASN A 29 -2.65 -7.24 -8.17
CA ASN A 29 -4.11 -7.35 -8.18
C ASN A 29 -4.73 -6.70 -6.93
N PRO A 30 -6.00 -6.25 -7.01
CA PRO A 30 -6.72 -5.74 -5.85
C PRO A 30 -7.04 -6.87 -4.84
N ARG A 31 -7.19 -6.47 -3.60
CA ARG A 31 -7.76 -7.31 -2.54
C ARG A 31 -9.26 -7.37 -2.72
N VAL A 32 -9.80 -8.55 -3.00
CA VAL A 32 -11.23 -8.74 -3.23
C VAL A 32 -11.75 -9.84 -2.32
N GLY A 33 -12.89 -9.60 -1.69
CA GLY A 33 -13.64 -10.57 -0.92
C GLY A 33 -15.07 -10.67 -1.42
N ALA A 34 -15.65 -11.85 -1.28
CA ALA A 34 -17.01 -12.13 -1.72
C ALA A 34 -17.77 -13.02 -0.74
N VAL A 35 -19.06 -12.73 -0.54
CA VAL A 35 -19.99 -13.50 0.30
C VAL A 35 -21.23 -13.82 -0.52
N VAL A 36 -21.61 -15.09 -0.58
CA VAL A 36 -22.84 -15.57 -1.22
C VAL A 36 -23.87 -15.85 -0.15
N VAL A 37 -25.07 -15.28 -0.35
CA VAL A 37 -26.19 -15.40 0.60
C VAL A 37 -27.41 -15.95 -0.13
N ASN A 38 -28.13 -16.88 0.50
CA ASN A 38 -29.40 -17.37 0.03
C ASN A 38 -30.35 -17.61 1.20
N HIS A 39 -31.61 -17.19 1.08
CA HIS A 39 -32.63 -17.26 2.14
C HIS A 39 -32.17 -16.68 3.50
N GLY A 40 -31.34 -15.62 3.47
CA GLY A 40 -30.83 -14.98 4.66
C GLY A 40 -29.62 -15.67 5.30
N GLU A 41 -29.15 -16.80 4.77
CA GLU A 41 -27.99 -17.54 5.24
C GLU A 41 -26.78 -17.32 4.34
N ILE A 42 -25.58 -17.22 4.91
CA ILE A 42 -24.32 -17.23 4.18
C ILE A 42 -24.05 -18.68 3.75
N VAL A 43 -23.98 -18.89 2.44
CA VAL A 43 -23.79 -20.22 1.84
C VAL A 43 -22.41 -20.40 1.22
N GLY A 44 -21.64 -19.32 1.05
CA GLY A 44 -20.27 -19.38 0.53
C GLY A 44 -19.52 -18.07 0.73
N GLU A 45 -18.22 -18.18 0.96
CA GLU A 45 -17.31 -17.07 1.17
C GLU A 45 -16.04 -17.28 0.35
N GLY A 46 -15.38 -16.20 -0.06
CA GLY A 46 -14.14 -16.30 -0.82
C GLY A 46 -13.37 -14.98 -0.83
N TRP A 47 -12.08 -15.07 -1.06
CA TRP A 47 -11.22 -13.92 -1.30
C TRP A 47 -10.20 -14.25 -2.38
N HIS A 48 -9.66 -13.22 -3.01
CA HIS A 48 -8.55 -13.37 -3.93
C HIS A 48 -7.26 -13.59 -3.15
N GLU A 49 -6.61 -14.74 -3.33
CA GLU A 49 -5.45 -15.13 -2.52
C GLU A 49 -4.11 -14.66 -3.11
N ARG A 50 -3.98 -14.71 -4.45
CA ARG A 50 -2.73 -14.39 -5.15
C ARG A 50 -2.94 -14.15 -6.64
N PRO A 51 -2.03 -13.42 -7.33
CA PRO A 51 -2.11 -13.22 -8.78
C PRO A 51 -2.13 -14.55 -9.54
N GLY A 52 -2.99 -14.61 -10.56
CA GLY A 52 -3.20 -15.83 -11.37
C GLY A 52 -4.06 -16.89 -10.71
N GLY A 53 -4.41 -16.73 -9.43
CA GLY A 53 -5.39 -17.58 -8.73
C GLY A 53 -6.84 -17.20 -9.06
N PRO A 54 -7.82 -17.99 -8.57
CA PRO A 54 -9.24 -17.69 -8.73
C PRO A 54 -9.61 -16.35 -8.09
N HIS A 55 -10.57 -15.65 -8.69
CA HIS A 55 -11.15 -14.45 -8.10
C HIS A 55 -12.05 -14.80 -6.92
N ALA A 56 -12.31 -13.83 -6.04
CA ALA A 56 -13.09 -13.99 -4.81
C ALA A 56 -14.50 -14.58 -5.09
N GLU A 57 -15.15 -14.08 -6.14
CA GLU A 57 -16.47 -14.53 -6.56
C GLU A 57 -16.46 -16.01 -6.92
N VAL A 58 -15.46 -16.45 -7.68
CA VAL A 58 -15.32 -17.87 -8.08
C VAL A 58 -15.12 -18.75 -6.87
N MET A 59 -14.31 -18.31 -5.89
CA MET A 59 -14.08 -19.04 -4.64
C MET A 59 -15.36 -19.14 -3.80
N ALA A 60 -16.08 -18.03 -3.63
CA ALA A 60 -17.32 -17.97 -2.87
C ALA A 60 -18.41 -18.86 -3.53
N LEU A 61 -18.58 -18.74 -4.85
CA LEU A 61 -19.54 -19.55 -5.61
C LEU A 61 -19.22 -21.05 -5.57
N LYS A 62 -17.92 -21.41 -5.65
CA LYS A 62 -17.49 -22.80 -5.53
C LYS A 62 -17.84 -23.41 -4.17
N ARG A 63 -17.66 -22.63 -3.09
CA ARG A 63 -18.02 -23.07 -1.72
C ARG A 63 -19.53 -23.15 -1.52
N ALA A 64 -20.29 -22.23 -2.13
CA ALA A 64 -21.74 -22.23 -2.08
C ALA A 64 -22.37 -23.42 -2.84
N GLY A 65 -21.76 -23.85 -3.95
CA GLY A 65 -22.27 -24.90 -4.80
C GLY A 65 -23.71 -24.59 -5.27
N GLU A 66 -24.58 -25.60 -5.29
CA GLU A 66 -25.99 -25.46 -5.71
C GLU A 66 -26.81 -24.52 -4.79
N LYS A 67 -26.35 -24.28 -3.55
CA LYS A 67 -27.03 -23.37 -2.64
C LYS A 67 -26.95 -21.89 -3.10
N ALA A 68 -26.06 -21.56 -4.04
CA ALA A 68 -25.96 -20.23 -4.62
C ALA A 68 -27.19 -19.85 -5.46
N ARG A 69 -27.86 -20.83 -6.03
CA ARG A 69 -28.96 -20.63 -7.01
C ARG A 69 -30.14 -19.84 -6.41
N GLY A 70 -30.48 -18.74 -7.06
CA GLY A 70 -31.54 -17.81 -6.61
C GLY A 70 -31.11 -16.80 -5.56
N GLY A 71 -29.88 -16.92 -5.03
CA GLY A 71 -29.34 -16.05 -4.00
C GLY A 71 -28.71 -14.74 -4.52
N ALA A 72 -28.02 -14.06 -3.62
CA ALA A 72 -27.28 -12.83 -3.86
C ALA A 72 -25.77 -13.02 -3.57
N ILE A 73 -24.92 -12.23 -4.24
CA ILE A 73 -23.49 -12.15 -3.95
C ILE A 73 -23.09 -10.73 -3.61
N TYR A 74 -22.36 -10.57 -2.52
CA TYR A 74 -21.73 -9.33 -2.08
C TYR A 74 -20.26 -9.41 -2.42
N VAL A 75 -19.69 -8.38 -3.06
CA VAL A 75 -18.30 -8.36 -3.49
C VAL A 75 -17.71 -6.96 -3.34
N THR A 76 -16.47 -6.87 -2.87
CA THR A 76 -15.86 -5.58 -2.56
C THR A 76 -15.47 -4.77 -3.81
N LEU A 77 -15.36 -5.41 -4.98
CA LEU A 77 -15.03 -4.77 -6.26
C LEU A 77 -16.00 -5.25 -7.34
N GLU A 78 -16.31 -4.40 -8.33
CA GLU A 78 -17.13 -4.76 -9.47
C GLU A 78 -16.63 -6.04 -10.14
N PRO A 79 -17.49 -7.07 -10.35
CA PRO A 79 -17.09 -8.33 -11.00
C PRO A 79 -16.58 -8.09 -12.42
N CYS A 80 -15.46 -8.70 -12.77
CA CYS A 80 -14.81 -8.50 -14.06
C CYS A 80 -15.68 -8.97 -15.23
N ALA A 81 -15.69 -8.20 -16.34
CA ALA A 81 -16.38 -8.49 -17.59
C ALA A 81 -15.52 -9.22 -18.61
N ALA A 82 -14.18 -9.05 -18.53
CA ALA A 82 -13.24 -9.60 -19.49
C ALA A 82 -12.78 -11.02 -19.12
N HIS A 83 -12.49 -11.79 -20.16
CA HIS A 83 -11.76 -13.04 -20.04
C HIS A 83 -10.26 -12.74 -19.94
N GLY A 84 -9.69 -12.93 -18.76
CA GLY A 84 -8.24 -12.89 -18.55
C GLY A 84 -7.63 -14.31 -18.57
N ARG A 85 -6.73 -14.58 -17.63
CA ARG A 85 -6.21 -15.93 -17.39
C ARG A 85 -7.28 -16.88 -16.84
N THR A 86 -8.36 -16.32 -16.28
CA THR A 86 -9.55 -17.02 -15.78
C THR A 86 -10.80 -16.55 -16.53
N PRO A 87 -11.87 -17.36 -16.62
CA PRO A 87 -13.16 -16.90 -17.15
C PRO A 87 -13.68 -15.68 -16.40
N ALA A 88 -14.43 -14.81 -17.08
CA ALA A 88 -15.04 -13.63 -16.47
C ALA A 88 -15.92 -14.00 -15.26
N CYS A 89 -15.83 -13.22 -14.17
CA CYS A 89 -16.65 -13.43 -12.98
C CYS A 89 -18.14 -13.27 -13.28
N THR A 90 -18.50 -12.39 -14.21
CA THR A 90 -19.89 -12.24 -14.69
C THR A 90 -20.48 -13.55 -15.21
N GLU A 91 -19.70 -14.35 -15.92
CA GLU A 91 -20.14 -15.66 -16.42
C GLU A 91 -20.25 -16.71 -15.30
N ALA A 92 -19.33 -16.72 -14.34
CA ALA A 92 -19.41 -17.59 -13.17
C ALA A 92 -20.66 -17.29 -12.32
N ILE A 93 -20.96 -16.02 -12.10
CA ILE A 93 -22.15 -15.53 -11.40
C ILE A 93 -23.44 -15.99 -12.11
N ARG A 94 -23.50 -15.82 -13.44
CA ARG A 94 -24.64 -16.26 -14.26
C ARG A 94 -24.86 -17.76 -14.16
N ARG A 95 -23.80 -18.56 -14.32
CA ARG A 95 -23.88 -20.05 -14.26
C ARG A 95 -24.33 -20.56 -12.90
N ALA A 96 -23.90 -19.88 -11.82
CA ALA A 96 -24.33 -20.20 -10.46
C ALA A 96 -25.80 -19.86 -10.20
N GLY A 97 -26.46 -19.11 -11.10
CA GLY A 97 -27.86 -18.73 -10.98
C GLY A 97 -28.12 -17.65 -9.93
N ILE A 98 -27.13 -16.81 -9.63
CA ILE A 98 -27.28 -15.64 -8.77
C ILE A 98 -28.30 -14.66 -9.37
N LYS A 99 -29.12 -14.06 -8.54
CA LYS A 99 -30.18 -13.12 -8.94
C LYS A 99 -29.83 -11.68 -8.64
N HIS A 100 -29.03 -11.43 -7.63
CA HIS A 100 -28.64 -10.08 -7.22
C HIS A 100 -27.15 -10.01 -6.92
N VAL A 101 -26.47 -9.02 -7.52
CA VAL A 101 -25.05 -8.70 -7.26
C VAL A 101 -24.99 -7.35 -6.55
N ILE A 102 -24.36 -7.33 -5.39
CA ILE A 102 -24.12 -6.12 -4.61
C ILE A 102 -22.61 -5.89 -4.56
N TYR A 103 -22.14 -4.75 -5.07
CA TYR A 103 -20.71 -4.46 -5.02
C TYR A 103 -20.40 -3.10 -4.39
N ALA A 104 -19.20 -2.98 -3.80
CA ALA A 104 -18.75 -1.76 -3.15
C ALA A 104 -18.17 -0.77 -4.16
N SER A 105 -17.03 -1.07 -4.77
CA SER A 105 -16.28 -0.16 -5.64
C SER A 105 -16.34 -0.57 -7.10
N SER A 106 -16.43 0.40 -8.00
CA SER A 106 -16.27 0.12 -9.44
C SER A 106 -14.81 -0.19 -9.77
N ASP A 107 -14.56 -1.07 -10.74
CA ASP A 107 -13.21 -1.39 -11.17
C ASP A 107 -12.64 -0.23 -12.01
N PRO A 108 -11.52 0.40 -11.61
CA PRO A 108 -10.88 1.46 -12.38
C PRO A 108 -10.12 0.95 -13.61
N ASN A 109 -9.85 -0.36 -13.69
CA ASN A 109 -9.12 -0.96 -14.80
C ASN A 109 -10.04 -1.05 -16.03
N PRO A 110 -9.79 -0.27 -17.11
CA PRO A 110 -10.67 -0.22 -18.27
C PRO A 110 -10.80 -1.56 -19.01
N VAL A 111 -9.84 -2.47 -18.83
CA VAL A 111 -9.87 -3.82 -19.43
C VAL A 111 -10.84 -4.73 -18.67
N MET A 112 -10.95 -4.57 -17.35
CA MET A 112 -11.74 -5.45 -16.47
C MET A 112 -13.12 -4.88 -16.13
N ALA A 113 -13.27 -3.57 -16.19
CA ALA A 113 -14.50 -2.84 -15.84
C ALA A 113 -15.72 -3.22 -16.72
N GLY A 114 -16.90 -2.80 -16.25
CA GLY A 114 -18.15 -2.92 -17.00
C GLY A 114 -18.95 -4.19 -16.69
N GLY A 115 -18.56 -4.97 -15.70
CA GLY A 115 -19.28 -6.17 -15.29
C GLY A 115 -20.70 -5.89 -14.83
N ALA A 116 -20.95 -4.77 -14.18
CA ALA A 116 -22.29 -4.34 -13.79
C ALA A 116 -23.24 -4.20 -14.99
N LYS A 117 -22.74 -3.62 -16.11
CA LYS A 117 -23.53 -3.50 -17.36
C LYS A 117 -23.82 -4.88 -17.98
N VAL A 118 -22.83 -5.75 -18.00
CA VAL A 118 -22.97 -7.11 -18.52
C VAL A 118 -23.97 -7.92 -17.70
N LEU A 119 -23.88 -7.88 -16.37
CA LEU A 119 -24.82 -8.58 -15.47
C LEU A 119 -26.26 -8.09 -15.61
N ARG A 120 -26.48 -6.78 -15.70
CA ARG A 120 -27.83 -6.22 -15.97
C ARG A 120 -28.39 -6.69 -17.31
N ALA A 121 -27.55 -6.74 -18.35
CA ALA A 121 -27.98 -7.27 -19.66
C ALA A 121 -28.33 -8.77 -19.61
N MET A 122 -27.81 -9.51 -18.65
CA MET A 122 -28.17 -10.91 -18.39
C MET A 122 -29.41 -11.08 -17.49
N GLY A 123 -30.08 -9.97 -17.11
CA GLY A 123 -31.26 -9.98 -16.24
C GLY A 123 -30.94 -10.17 -14.74
N ILE A 124 -29.71 -9.92 -14.33
CA ILE A 124 -29.29 -9.98 -12.94
C ILE A 124 -29.41 -8.58 -12.33
N GLU A 125 -30.02 -8.46 -11.16
CA GLU A 125 -30.10 -7.21 -10.42
C GLU A 125 -28.71 -6.80 -9.92
N VAL A 126 -28.39 -5.48 -9.97
CA VAL A 126 -27.07 -4.99 -9.56
C VAL A 126 -27.22 -3.72 -8.76
N THR A 127 -26.76 -3.76 -7.50
CA THR A 127 -26.63 -2.64 -6.57
C THR A 127 -25.15 -2.28 -6.39
N ALA A 128 -24.81 -1.00 -6.45
CA ALA A 128 -23.44 -0.50 -6.36
C ALA A 128 -23.25 0.44 -5.15
N GLY A 129 -22.04 0.57 -4.67
CA GLY A 129 -21.65 1.62 -3.73
C GLY A 129 -21.83 1.30 -2.25
N VAL A 130 -22.14 0.05 -1.90
CA VAL A 130 -22.29 -0.35 -0.48
C VAL A 130 -20.93 -0.41 0.19
N LEU A 131 -20.69 0.41 1.21
CA LEU A 131 -19.40 0.58 1.92
C LEU A 131 -18.24 0.86 0.94
N LYS A 132 -18.49 1.73 -0.06
CA LYS A 132 -17.49 2.06 -1.07
C LYS A 132 -16.21 2.63 -0.48
N ASN A 133 -16.32 3.54 0.48
CA ASN A 133 -15.14 4.22 1.05
C ASN A 133 -14.25 3.23 1.81
N GLU A 134 -14.84 2.30 2.53
CA GLU A 134 -14.14 1.24 3.27
C GLU A 134 -13.45 0.26 2.31
N ALA A 135 -14.11 -0.12 1.23
CA ALA A 135 -13.54 -0.96 0.18
C ALA A 135 -12.43 -0.26 -0.63
N ASP A 136 -12.59 1.05 -0.90
CA ASP A 136 -11.54 1.85 -1.55
C ASP A 136 -10.30 1.94 -0.64
N ALA A 137 -10.48 2.11 0.67
CA ALA A 137 -9.38 2.25 1.62
C ALA A 137 -8.46 1.01 1.65
N ILE A 138 -9.00 -0.20 1.57
CA ILE A 138 -8.18 -1.43 1.52
C ILE A 138 -7.46 -1.62 0.18
N ASN A 139 -7.89 -0.94 -0.88
CA ASN A 139 -7.36 -1.03 -2.24
C ASN A 139 -6.72 0.27 -2.75
N ARG A 140 -6.41 1.23 -1.85
CA ARG A 140 -5.90 2.56 -2.24
C ARG A 140 -4.68 2.50 -3.15
N ALA A 141 -3.74 1.58 -2.89
CA ALA A 141 -2.54 1.41 -3.72
C ALA A 141 -2.89 0.95 -5.14
N PHE A 142 -3.81 -0.02 -5.28
CA PHE A 142 -4.32 -0.46 -6.57
C PHE A 142 -5.03 0.66 -7.33
N PHE A 143 -5.96 1.37 -6.69
CA PHE A 143 -6.67 2.49 -7.31
C PHE A 143 -5.73 3.63 -7.70
N HIS A 144 -4.71 3.90 -6.87
CA HIS A 144 -3.70 4.90 -7.16
C HIS A 144 -2.87 4.50 -8.39
N TYR A 145 -2.38 3.26 -8.44
CA TYR A 145 -1.63 2.73 -9.57
C TYR A 145 -2.42 2.82 -10.88
N GLN A 146 -3.69 2.42 -10.87
CA GLN A 146 -4.55 2.49 -12.06
C GLN A 146 -4.73 3.92 -12.61
N ARG A 147 -4.63 4.94 -11.75
CA ARG A 147 -4.75 6.35 -12.14
C ARG A 147 -3.42 6.98 -12.56
N THR A 148 -2.31 6.58 -11.96
CA THR A 148 -1.04 7.31 -12.04
C THR A 148 0.08 6.50 -12.69
N GLY A 149 -0.03 5.17 -12.75
CA GLY A 149 1.03 4.27 -13.21
C GLY A 149 2.24 4.18 -12.26
N ARG A 150 2.08 4.58 -10.97
CA ARG A 150 3.13 4.51 -9.96
C ARG A 150 2.62 3.96 -8.63
N PRO A 151 3.50 3.50 -7.72
CA PRO A 151 3.11 3.06 -6.39
C PRO A 151 2.50 4.19 -5.57
N TYR A 152 1.64 3.82 -4.62
CA TYR A 152 1.20 4.69 -3.53
C TYR A 152 2.31 4.81 -2.49
N VAL A 153 2.76 6.03 -2.22
CA VAL A 153 3.90 6.31 -1.35
C VAL A 153 3.43 6.84 0.00
N ILE A 154 3.73 6.09 1.05
CA ILE A 154 3.53 6.49 2.45
C ILE A 154 4.85 7.05 2.97
N ALA A 155 4.93 8.35 3.18
CA ALA A 155 6.08 9.00 3.77
C ALA A 155 5.97 8.94 5.30
N LYS A 156 6.82 8.15 5.95
CA LYS A 156 6.80 7.92 7.40
C LYS A 156 8.02 8.54 8.07
N ALA A 157 7.80 9.28 9.14
CA ALA A 157 8.86 9.81 9.97
C ALA A 157 8.55 9.76 11.47
N ALA A 158 9.59 9.63 12.29
CA ALA A 158 9.53 9.87 13.73
C ALA A 158 10.24 11.19 14.01
N ILE A 159 9.58 12.13 14.66
CA ILE A 159 10.06 13.48 14.90
C ILE A 159 9.96 13.89 16.37
N SER A 160 10.83 14.78 16.79
CA SER A 160 10.68 15.52 18.04
C SER A 160 9.52 16.53 17.95
N LEU A 161 9.12 17.11 19.08
CA LEU A 161 8.10 18.15 19.15
C LEU A 161 8.45 19.38 18.30
N ASP A 162 9.74 19.69 18.16
CA ASP A 162 10.27 20.75 17.31
C ASP A 162 10.65 20.30 15.88
N GLY A 163 10.13 19.13 15.43
CA GLY A 163 10.20 18.68 14.05
C GLY A 163 11.55 18.12 13.59
N LYS A 164 12.38 17.60 14.49
CA LYS A 164 13.70 17.06 14.18
C LYS A 164 13.66 15.54 14.06
N LEU A 165 14.39 15.00 13.04
CA LEU A 165 14.59 13.56 12.78
C LEU A 165 15.83 13.01 13.50
N ALA A 166 16.81 13.86 13.82
CA ALA A 166 18.05 13.51 14.49
C ALA A 166 18.72 14.75 15.09
N THR A 167 19.67 14.54 15.99
CA THR A 167 20.57 15.58 16.48
C THR A 167 21.54 16.07 15.38
N CYS A 168 22.31 17.12 15.63
CA CYS A 168 23.36 17.61 14.72
C CYS A 168 24.48 16.57 14.48
N THR A 169 24.60 15.54 15.33
CA THR A 169 25.54 14.43 15.18
C THR A 169 24.88 13.20 14.56
N HIS A 170 23.68 13.35 13.98
CA HIS A 170 22.87 12.28 13.38
C HIS A 170 22.41 11.17 14.35
N HIS A 171 22.41 11.42 15.67
CA HIS A 171 21.85 10.48 16.63
C HIS A 171 20.31 10.56 16.59
N SER A 172 19.65 9.45 16.21
CA SER A 172 18.20 9.34 15.98
C SER A 172 17.51 8.25 16.80
N GLN A 173 18.25 7.42 17.54
CA GLN A 173 17.71 6.24 18.23
C GLN A 173 17.67 6.47 19.75
N TRP A 174 16.48 6.50 20.40
CA TRP A 174 15.14 6.40 19.77
C TRP A 174 14.40 7.71 20.01
N ILE A 175 13.84 8.29 18.96
CA ILE A 175 12.99 9.49 19.09
C ILE A 175 11.61 9.07 19.59
N SER A 176 10.99 8.05 18.98
CA SER A 176 9.65 7.58 19.35
C SER A 176 9.66 6.35 20.25
N GLY A 177 8.61 6.20 21.04
CA GLY A 177 8.38 5.12 22.00
C GLY A 177 8.16 3.74 21.34
N ALA A 178 7.97 2.71 22.18
CA ALA A 178 7.83 1.32 21.74
C ALA A 178 6.58 1.10 20.88
N ASP A 179 5.44 1.68 21.25
CA ASP A 179 4.17 1.52 20.54
C ASP A 179 4.25 2.05 19.11
N CYS A 180 4.90 3.22 18.92
CA CYS A 180 5.16 3.78 17.59
C CYS A 180 6.08 2.89 16.75
N ARG A 181 7.11 2.30 17.38
CA ARG A 181 8.01 1.38 16.66
C ARG A 181 7.30 0.09 16.25
N GLN A 182 6.47 -0.48 17.13
CA GLN A 182 5.66 -1.64 16.80
C GLN A 182 4.73 -1.33 15.61
N HIS A 183 3.95 -0.24 15.69
CA HIS A 183 3.08 0.18 14.59
C HIS A 183 3.86 0.46 13.29
N ALA A 184 5.08 0.99 13.36
CA ALA A 184 5.93 1.16 12.18
C ALA A 184 6.31 -0.20 11.54
N HIS A 185 6.50 -1.26 12.32
CA HIS A 185 6.72 -2.61 11.81
C HIS A 185 5.43 -3.23 11.23
N GLU A 186 4.26 -2.97 11.82
CA GLU A 186 2.95 -3.35 11.24
C GLU A 186 2.71 -2.65 9.91
N LEU A 187 3.00 -1.34 9.84
CA LEU A 187 2.93 -0.56 8.60
C LEU A 187 3.87 -1.11 7.52
N ARG A 188 5.10 -1.45 7.89
CA ARG A 188 6.09 -2.04 6.99
C ARG A 188 5.61 -3.40 6.47
N ALA A 189 5.05 -4.26 7.34
CA ALA A 189 4.49 -5.55 6.96
C ALA A 189 3.33 -5.44 5.95
N GLY A 190 2.62 -4.31 5.94
CA GLY A 190 1.55 -4.02 4.99
C GLY A 190 2.01 -3.40 3.66
N CYS A 191 3.30 -3.09 3.51
CA CYS A 191 3.86 -2.50 2.29
C CYS A 191 4.58 -3.54 1.41
N ASP A 192 4.68 -3.27 0.11
CA ASP A 192 5.40 -4.14 -0.83
C ASP A 192 6.90 -3.86 -0.85
N ALA A 193 7.29 -2.62 -0.55
CA ALA A 193 8.68 -2.20 -0.50
C ALA A 193 8.91 -1.11 0.57
N VAL A 194 10.13 -1.09 1.12
CA VAL A 194 10.62 -0.06 2.06
C VAL A 194 11.80 0.63 1.42
N LEU A 195 11.73 1.97 1.27
CA LEU A 195 12.75 2.76 0.60
C LEU A 195 13.45 3.72 1.57
N VAL A 196 14.78 3.70 1.55
CA VAL A 196 15.65 4.65 2.25
C VAL A 196 16.63 5.33 1.29
N GLY A 197 17.11 6.50 1.67
CA GLY A 197 18.16 7.20 0.93
C GLY A 197 19.57 6.85 1.43
N ALA A 198 20.57 7.27 0.65
CA ALA A 198 22.00 7.06 0.94
C ALA A 198 22.43 7.50 2.34
N GLY A 199 21.88 8.60 2.85
CA GLY A 199 22.22 9.11 4.21
C GLY A 199 21.84 8.10 5.28
N THR A 200 20.56 7.73 5.37
CA THR A 200 20.06 6.72 6.31
C THR A 200 20.78 5.39 6.13
N PHE A 201 20.97 4.95 4.87
CA PHE A 201 21.68 3.71 4.60
C PHE A 201 23.11 3.69 5.18
N LYS A 202 23.89 4.76 4.98
CA LYS A 202 25.28 4.83 5.43
C LYS A 202 25.44 5.04 6.93
N HIS A 203 24.58 5.89 7.53
CA HIS A 203 24.72 6.24 8.96
C HIS A 203 24.10 5.19 9.88
N ASP A 204 22.94 4.66 9.53
CA ASP A 204 22.16 3.79 10.42
C ASP A 204 22.38 2.29 10.14
N ASN A 205 22.94 1.94 8.97
CA ASN A 205 23.08 0.55 8.50
C ASN A 205 21.82 -0.28 8.83
N PRO A 206 20.63 0.14 8.31
CA PRO A 206 19.37 -0.44 8.72
C PRO A 206 19.15 -1.82 8.08
N SER A 207 18.52 -2.74 8.80
CA SER A 207 18.12 -4.05 8.23
C SER A 207 16.91 -3.95 7.32
N LEU A 208 16.05 -2.96 7.49
CA LEU A 208 14.79 -2.72 6.74
C LEU A 208 13.82 -3.92 6.72
N THR A 209 13.97 -4.82 7.68
CA THR A 209 13.13 -6.02 7.84
C THR A 209 11.94 -5.73 8.75
N VAL A 210 10.91 -6.55 8.63
CA VAL A 210 9.79 -6.58 9.57
C VAL A 210 10.20 -7.40 10.79
N ARG A 211 9.93 -6.88 12.00
CA ARG A 211 10.24 -7.53 13.27
C ARG A 211 9.10 -7.30 14.26
N ASP A 212 9.00 -8.18 15.23
CA ASP A 212 8.07 -8.06 16.38
C ASP A 212 6.58 -8.02 16.01
N VAL A 213 6.23 -8.37 14.76
CA VAL A 213 4.87 -8.48 14.26
C VAL A 213 4.74 -9.71 13.36
N GLU A 214 3.53 -10.28 13.31
CA GLU A 214 3.24 -11.40 12.42
C GLU A 214 3.26 -10.94 10.95
N MET A 215 4.05 -11.60 10.12
CA MET A 215 4.05 -11.37 8.69
C MET A 215 2.88 -12.07 8.03
N VAL A 216 2.05 -11.31 7.34
CA VAL A 216 1.01 -11.83 6.47
C VAL A 216 1.40 -11.49 5.03
N GLY A 217 1.75 -12.51 4.24
CA GLY A 217 2.13 -12.33 2.84
C GLY A 217 3.63 -12.28 2.57
N ASN A 218 4.02 -11.55 1.53
CA ASN A 218 5.40 -11.47 1.07
C ASN A 218 6.24 -10.51 1.93
N VAL A 219 7.52 -10.82 2.06
CA VAL A 219 8.47 -9.92 2.73
C VAL A 219 8.70 -8.68 1.85
N PRO A 220 8.64 -7.46 2.38
CA PRO A 220 8.86 -6.25 1.61
C PRO A 220 10.26 -6.19 0.97
N LEU A 221 10.32 -5.72 -0.28
CA LEU A 221 11.58 -5.41 -0.94
C LEU A 221 12.29 -4.26 -0.21
N ARG A 222 13.56 -4.45 0.12
CA ARG A 222 14.43 -3.38 0.63
C ARG A 222 14.97 -2.57 -0.53
N VAL A 223 14.71 -1.27 -0.53
CA VAL A 223 15.14 -0.35 -1.59
C VAL A 223 16.06 0.70 -1.02
N VAL A 224 17.25 0.80 -1.59
CA VAL A 224 18.20 1.86 -1.25
C VAL A 224 18.40 2.77 -2.47
N LEU A 225 18.15 4.07 -2.30
CA LEU A 225 18.33 5.07 -3.34
C LEU A 225 19.59 5.89 -3.10
N CYS A 226 20.54 5.80 -4.02
CA CYS A 226 21.82 6.51 -3.96
C CYS A 226 22.07 7.33 -5.23
N PHE A 227 22.91 8.34 -5.13
CA PHE A 227 23.41 9.03 -6.31
C PHE A 227 24.42 8.16 -7.05
N GLU A 228 25.40 7.59 -6.34
CA GLU A 228 26.39 6.66 -6.86
C GLU A 228 26.29 5.33 -6.15
N THR A 229 26.76 4.25 -6.79
CA THR A 229 26.83 2.95 -6.13
C THR A 229 27.70 3.08 -4.87
N PRO A 230 27.17 2.74 -3.68
CA PRO A 230 27.93 2.84 -2.45
C PRO A 230 29.10 1.83 -2.43
N VAL A 231 30.16 2.19 -1.71
CA VAL A 231 31.27 1.26 -1.46
C VAL A 231 30.70 -0.02 -0.85
N PHE A 232 31.07 -1.17 -1.40
CA PHE A 232 30.60 -2.45 -0.90
C PHE A 232 31.26 -2.78 0.45
N SER A 233 30.46 -3.28 1.37
CA SER A 233 30.91 -3.88 2.64
C SER A 233 29.99 -5.05 2.99
N ALA A 234 30.57 -6.18 3.36
CA ALA A 234 29.82 -7.34 3.85
C ALA A 234 29.12 -7.11 5.22
N GLU A 235 29.40 -5.97 5.87
CA GLU A 235 28.78 -5.60 7.15
C GLU A 235 27.41 -4.94 7.01
N TYR A 236 26.98 -4.65 5.78
CA TYR A 236 25.65 -4.06 5.56
C TYR A 236 24.55 -5.06 5.88
N LYS A 237 23.65 -4.67 6.79
CA LYS A 237 22.54 -5.52 7.25
C LYS A 237 21.51 -5.81 6.14
N VAL A 238 21.45 -5.01 5.09
CA VAL A 238 20.60 -5.26 3.91
C VAL A 238 21.09 -6.45 3.07
N LEU A 239 22.24 -7.02 3.37
CA LEU A 239 22.76 -8.23 2.71
C LEU A 239 22.25 -9.54 3.35
N SER A 240 21.53 -9.48 4.49
CA SER A 240 20.92 -10.67 5.07
C SER A 240 19.91 -11.29 4.11
N ASP A 241 19.71 -12.59 4.19
CA ASP A 241 18.77 -13.39 3.39
C ASP A 241 17.29 -13.22 3.82
N GLU A 242 17.03 -12.40 4.86
CA GLU A 242 15.68 -12.17 5.39
C GLU A 242 14.73 -11.48 4.41
N ALA A 243 15.25 -10.71 3.44
CA ALA A 243 14.46 -10.03 2.41
C ALA A 243 15.29 -9.72 1.17
N PRO A 244 14.69 -9.59 -0.03
CA PRO A 244 15.40 -9.14 -1.23
C PRO A 244 15.82 -7.67 -1.09
N THR A 245 16.93 -7.30 -1.74
CA THR A 245 17.46 -5.93 -1.73
C THR A 245 17.69 -5.43 -3.15
N ARG A 246 17.32 -4.19 -3.41
CA ARG A 246 17.59 -3.48 -4.67
C ARG A 246 18.21 -2.12 -4.41
N LEU A 247 19.31 -1.83 -5.10
CA LEU A 247 19.95 -0.52 -5.14
C LEU A 247 19.52 0.21 -6.42
N TYR A 248 18.98 1.41 -6.26
CA TYR A 248 18.78 2.34 -7.37
C TYR A 248 19.85 3.43 -7.32
N VAL A 249 20.59 3.57 -8.42
CA VAL A 249 21.69 4.53 -8.51
C VAL A 249 21.59 5.38 -9.79
N ARG A 250 22.03 6.63 -9.71
CA ARG A 250 22.13 7.50 -10.89
C ARG A 250 23.48 7.37 -11.61
N SER A 251 24.49 6.83 -10.95
CA SER A 251 25.80 6.56 -11.52
C SER A 251 26.32 5.23 -11.01
N LEU A 252 26.67 4.36 -11.95
CA LEU A 252 27.36 3.10 -11.69
C LEU A 252 28.87 3.37 -11.56
N ASN A 253 29.53 2.64 -10.69
CA ASN A 253 30.99 2.65 -10.52
C ASN A 253 31.50 1.23 -10.27
N GLU A 254 32.79 1.08 -9.98
CA GLU A 254 33.48 -0.21 -9.79
C GLU A 254 32.93 -1.08 -8.66
N HIS A 255 32.13 -0.52 -7.74
CA HIS A 255 31.52 -1.29 -6.65
C HIS A 255 30.24 -2.03 -7.06
N ALA A 256 29.68 -1.74 -8.26
CA ALA A 256 28.40 -2.32 -8.67
C ALA A 256 28.45 -3.85 -8.79
N ASP A 257 29.56 -4.40 -9.27
CA ASP A 257 29.70 -5.84 -9.45
C ASP A 257 29.79 -6.58 -8.11
N ALA A 258 30.48 -6.02 -7.12
CA ALA A 258 30.53 -6.62 -5.78
C ALA A 258 29.13 -6.69 -5.12
N TRP A 259 28.28 -5.67 -5.34
CA TRP A 259 26.87 -5.70 -4.87
C TRP A 259 26.07 -6.79 -5.58
N ARG A 260 26.23 -6.94 -6.92
CA ARG A 260 25.54 -7.99 -7.70
C ARG A 260 26.00 -9.40 -7.32
N GLU A 261 27.29 -9.60 -7.09
CA GLU A 261 27.86 -10.87 -6.62
C GLU A 261 27.33 -11.25 -5.21
N ALA A 262 27.01 -10.26 -4.37
CA ALA A 262 26.35 -10.45 -3.09
C ALA A 262 24.83 -10.68 -3.19
N GLY A 263 24.26 -10.82 -4.41
CA GLY A 263 22.85 -11.11 -4.63
C GLY A 263 21.92 -9.88 -4.61
N VAL A 264 22.48 -8.66 -4.65
CA VAL A 264 21.71 -7.41 -4.69
C VAL A 264 21.46 -6.99 -6.13
N GLU A 265 20.20 -6.66 -6.45
CA GLU A 265 19.87 -6.05 -7.75
C GLU A 265 20.36 -4.60 -7.76
N VAL A 266 21.17 -4.24 -8.78
CA VAL A 266 21.69 -2.87 -8.92
C VAL A 266 21.20 -2.28 -10.23
N GLU A 267 20.34 -1.25 -10.11
CA GLU A 267 19.61 -0.63 -11.20
C GLU A 267 20.05 0.82 -11.42
N HIS A 268 20.37 1.15 -12.66
CA HIS A 268 20.63 2.53 -13.07
C HIS A 268 19.32 3.25 -13.37
N VAL A 269 19.12 4.42 -12.76
CA VAL A 269 17.90 5.23 -12.92
C VAL A 269 18.21 6.71 -13.16
N SER A 270 17.38 7.35 -13.95
CA SER A 270 17.55 8.78 -14.30
C SER A 270 16.79 9.74 -13.39
N SER A 271 15.75 9.25 -12.70
CA SER A 271 14.85 10.09 -11.90
C SER A 271 14.11 9.29 -10.84
N LEU A 272 13.49 9.97 -9.86
CA LEU A 272 12.57 9.33 -8.89
C LEU A 272 11.37 8.68 -9.59
N LEU A 273 10.84 9.31 -10.64
CA LEU A 273 9.73 8.74 -11.40
C LEU A 273 10.10 7.42 -12.05
N SER A 274 11.34 7.27 -12.56
CA SER A 274 11.81 5.99 -13.13
C SER A 274 11.93 4.90 -12.07
N VAL A 275 12.35 5.23 -10.85
CA VAL A 275 12.32 4.28 -9.70
C VAL A 275 10.90 3.81 -9.42
N LEU A 276 9.96 4.76 -9.30
CA LEU A 276 8.57 4.43 -8.99
C LEU A 276 7.91 3.58 -10.08
N LYS A 277 8.15 3.91 -11.37
CA LYS A 277 7.62 3.11 -12.48
C LYS A 277 8.20 1.70 -12.50
N HIS A 278 9.51 1.53 -12.32
CA HIS A 278 10.14 0.23 -12.28
C HIS A 278 9.57 -0.64 -11.12
N LEU A 279 9.39 -0.06 -9.94
CA LEU A 279 8.74 -0.76 -8.82
C LEU A 279 7.30 -1.17 -9.16
N ALA A 280 6.52 -0.30 -9.80
CA ALA A 280 5.14 -0.61 -10.20
C ALA A 280 5.06 -1.69 -11.28
N ASP A 281 5.96 -1.67 -12.27
CA ASP A 281 6.03 -2.67 -13.33
C ASP A 281 6.34 -4.07 -12.77
N ASP A 282 7.12 -4.14 -11.69
CA ASP A 282 7.40 -5.37 -10.94
C ASP A 282 6.28 -5.77 -9.95
N GLY A 283 5.22 -4.96 -9.86
CA GLY A 283 4.06 -5.24 -9.01
C GLY A 283 4.14 -4.72 -7.58
N TYR A 284 5.14 -3.91 -7.24
CA TYR A 284 5.24 -3.23 -5.94
C TYR A 284 4.38 -1.97 -5.96
N LEU A 285 3.16 -2.04 -5.43
CA LEU A 285 2.18 -0.95 -5.53
C LEU A 285 2.09 -0.07 -4.28
N GLN A 286 2.59 -0.52 -3.13
CA GLN A 286 2.59 0.24 -1.88
C GLN A 286 4.01 0.37 -1.33
N LEU A 287 4.53 1.60 -1.34
CA LEU A 287 5.89 1.93 -0.94
C LEU A 287 5.90 2.67 0.40
N LEU A 288 6.67 2.17 1.36
CA LEU A 288 6.99 2.90 2.60
C LEU A 288 8.29 3.67 2.40
N LEU A 289 8.22 4.99 2.49
CA LEU A 289 9.37 5.88 2.45
C LEU A 289 9.83 6.15 3.89
N GLU A 290 10.98 5.60 4.26
CA GLU A 290 11.64 5.82 5.55
C GLU A 290 12.99 6.47 5.30
N GLY A 291 13.17 7.73 5.69
CA GLY A 291 14.43 8.37 5.37
C GLY A 291 14.69 9.64 6.15
N GLY A 292 15.81 10.26 5.84
CA GLY A 292 16.16 11.59 6.35
C GLY A 292 15.45 12.69 5.58
N GLY A 293 15.60 13.93 6.07
CA GLY A 293 14.92 15.12 5.55
C GLY A 293 15.14 15.39 4.06
N ALA A 294 16.31 15.09 3.51
CA ALA A 294 16.61 15.26 2.08
C ALA A 294 15.80 14.32 1.19
N LEU A 295 15.59 13.08 1.62
CA LEU A 295 14.78 12.12 0.86
C LEU A 295 13.29 12.48 0.90
N HIS A 296 12.75 12.82 2.09
CA HIS A 296 11.39 13.33 2.24
C HIS A 296 11.16 14.57 1.39
N ALA A 297 12.10 15.54 1.43
CA ALA A 297 12.04 16.73 0.60
C ALA A 297 11.97 16.40 -0.90
N SER A 298 12.82 15.49 -1.37
CA SER A 298 12.86 15.09 -2.77
C SER A 298 11.54 14.49 -3.26
N PHE A 299 10.88 13.65 -2.44
CA PHE A 299 9.59 13.07 -2.78
C PHE A 299 8.44 14.08 -2.69
N LEU A 300 8.42 14.93 -1.66
CA LEU A 300 7.40 15.95 -1.49
C LEU A 300 7.49 17.03 -2.58
N GLU A 301 8.69 17.53 -2.90
CA GLU A 301 8.89 18.53 -3.96
C GLU A 301 8.56 17.99 -5.36
N ALA A 302 8.75 16.68 -5.58
CA ALA A 302 8.39 16.02 -6.84
C ALA A 302 6.89 15.65 -6.95
N GLY A 303 6.09 15.83 -5.90
CA GLY A 303 4.68 15.45 -5.88
C GLY A 303 4.46 13.93 -5.79
N PHE A 304 5.36 13.19 -5.17
CA PHE A 304 5.33 11.73 -5.14
C PHE A 304 4.96 11.12 -3.79
N SER A 305 4.82 11.90 -2.73
CA SER A 305 4.26 11.42 -1.46
C SER A 305 2.74 11.52 -1.49
N ASP A 306 2.04 10.42 -1.28
CA ASP A 306 0.58 10.37 -1.33
C ASP A 306 -0.03 10.45 0.08
N GLU A 307 0.68 9.96 1.07
CA GLU A 307 0.30 9.96 2.47
C GLU A 307 1.49 10.32 3.34
N MET A 308 1.24 11.11 4.39
CA MET A 308 2.21 11.40 5.44
C MET A 308 1.78 10.70 6.72
N LEU A 309 2.71 10.01 7.38
CA LEU A 309 2.54 9.41 8.70
C LEU A 309 3.69 9.86 9.60
N LEU A 310 3.37 10.65 10.61
CA LEU A 310 4.34 11.18 11.56
C LEU A 310 4.10 10.58 12.94
N TYR A 311 5.16 10.13 13.59
CA TYR A 311 5.18 9.87 15.03
C TYR A 311 5.88 11.06 15.69
N GLN A 312 5.15 11.81 16.47
CA GLN A 312 5.66 12.98 17.18
C GLN A 312 5.87 12.66 18.66
N ALA A 313 7.11 12.66 19.07
CA ALA A 313 7.49 12.41 20.45
C ALA A 313 7.53 13.72 21.26
N PRO A 314 7.20 13.68 22.57
CA PRO A 314 7.20 14.86 23.45
C PRO A 314 8.62 15.24 23.92
N ILE A 315 9.58 15.23 22.99
CA ILE A 315 10.96 15.64 23.23
C ILE A 315 11.34 16.82 22.34
N MET A 316 12.28 17.63 22.77
CA MET A 316 12.85 18.73 21.99
C MET A 316 14.32 18.46 21.74
N ILE A 317 14.74 18.43 20.48
CA ILE A 317 16.13 18.22 20.08
C ILE A 317 16.85 19.55 19.94
N GLY A 318 16.22 20.57 19.33
CA GLY A 318 16.81 21.88 19.11
C GLY A 318 17.96 21.86 18.11
N GLY A 319 18.68 22.99 18.05
CA GLY A 319 19.85 23.14 17.20
C GLY A 319 19.53 23.50 15.74
N ARG A 320 20.31 24.47 15.20
CA ARG A 320 20.17 24.89 13.79
C ARG A 320 20.54 23.72 12.83
N ASP A 321 21.60 23.00 13.17
CA ASP A 321 22.21 21.97 12.33
C ASP A 321 21.60 20.57 12.61
N ALA A 322 20.60 20.49 13.48
CA ALA A 322 19.85 19.24 13.71
C ALA A 322 18.97 18.90 12.49
N VAL A 323 18.95 17.64 12.10
CA VAL A 323 18.26 17.15 10.89
C VAL A 323 16.76 17.41 10.99
N GLY A 324 16.20 18.21 10.08
CA GLY A 324 14.78 18.49 10.01
C GLY A 324 13.99 17.45 9.22
N LEU A 325 12.65 17.46 9.39
CA LEU A 325 11.76 16.59 8.61
C LEU A 325 11.83 16.88 7.11
N TRP A 326 12.01 18.16 6.76
CA TRP A 326 12.07 18.62 5.37
C TRP A 326 13.36 19.43 5.17
N ASP A 327 14.33 18.81 4.53
CA ASP A 327 15.61 19.43 4.19
C ASP A 327 15.64 19.78 2.68
N GLY A 328 14.68 20.62 2.26
CA GLY A 328 14.46 21.06 0.89
C GLY A 328 14.25 22.58 0.80
N ARG A 329 13.73 23.03 -0.35
CA ARG A 329 13.51 24.48 -0.61
C ARG A 329 12.38 25.06 0.25
N GLY A 330 11.41 24.22 0.63
CA GLY A 330 10.23 24.67 1.37
C GLY A 330 9.31 25.62 0.58
N ALA A 331 8.20 26.00 1.21
CA ALA A 331 7.25 26.96 0.66
C ALA A 331 7.72 28.40 0.91
N GLN A 332 7.58 29.29 -0.07
CA GLN A 332 7.90 30.71 0.09
C GLN A 332 6.75 31.48 0.76
N THR A 333 5.52 31.01 0.59
CA THR A 333 4.32 31.60 1.16
C THR A 333 3.40 30.48 1.71
N LEU A 334 2.47 30.81 2.62
CA LEU A 334 1.60 29.81 3.26
C LEU A 334 0.59 29.16 2.30
N ASP A 335 0.25 29.79 1.20
CA ASP A 335 -0.61 29.25 0.13
C ASP A 335 0.13 28.19 -0.71
N GLN A 336 1.47 28.26 -0.75
CA GLN A 336 2.31 27.24 -1.38
C GLN A 336 2.66 26.08 -0.45
N ALA A 337 2.23 26.11 0.80
CA ALA A 337 2.51 25.03 1.74
C ALA A 337 1.71 23.76 1.39
N ILE A 338 2.39 22.61 1.42
CA ILE A 338 1.75 21.30 1.35
C ILE A 338 0.85 21.14 2.59
N ARG A 339 -0.34 20.60 2.38
CA ARG A 339 -1.34 20.36 3.42
C ARG A 339 -1.64 18.87 3.55
N LEU A 340 -2.24 18.50 4.66
CA LEU A 340 -2.83 17.17 4.81
C LEU A 340 -4.36 17.32 4.86
N SER A 341 -5.07 16.46 4.14
CA SER A 341 -6.51 16.23 4.30
C SER A 341 -6.76 14.91 5.02
N ASP A 342 -7.99 14.69 5.48
CA ASP A 342 -8.43 13.47 6.15
C ASP A 342 -7.51 13.10 7.33
N VAL A 343 -7.17 14.11 8.13
CA VAL A 343 -6.16 13.99 9.17
C VAL A 343 -6.68 13.19 10.35
N GLU A 344 -6.04 12.07 10.60
CA GLU A 344 -6.20 11.24 11.78
C GLU A 344 -5.12 11.55 12.83
N ARG A 345 -5.48 11.53 14.11
CA ARG A 345 -4.55 11.69 15.25
C ARG A 345 -4.86 10.65 16.30
N LEU A 346 -3.84 9.88 16.68
CA LEU A 346 -3.95 8.85 17.70
C LEU A 346 -2.84 9.03 18.74
N ASN A 347 -3.17 8.81 20.00
CA ASN A 347 -2.16 8.71 21.06
C ASN A 347 -1.56 7.30 21.03
N MET A 348 -0.22 7.23 21.09
CA MET A 348 0.55 5.99 21.06
C MET A 348 1.55 6.00 22.23
N GLY A 349 1.09 5.57 23.40
CA GLY A 349 1.82 5.81 24.64
C GLY A 349 1.93 7.32 24.91
N ASP A 350 3.16 7.82 25.08
CA ASP A 350 3.43 9.24 25.26
C ASP A 350 3.53 10.03 23.93
N ASP A 351 3.63 9.32 22.80
CA ASP A 351 3.74 9.92 21.47
C ASP A 351 2.38 10.18 20.83
N GLN A 352 2.39 10.97 19.75
CA GLN A 352 1.23 11.14 18.88
C GLN A 352 1.53 10.65 17.46
N MET A 353 0.66 9.82 16.90
CA MET A 353 0.63 9.55 15.48
C MET A 353 -0.26 10.58 14.78
N ILE A 354 0.24 11.19 13.72
CA ILE A 354 -0.50 12.07 12.82
C ILE A 354 -0.40 11.48 11.42
N ARG A 355 -1.54 11.19 10.82
CA ARG A 355 -1.64 10.59 9.48
C ARG A 355 -2.59 11.41 8.62
N GLY A 356 -2.30 11.58 7.33
CA GLY A 356 -3.20 12.25 6.40
C GLY A 356 -2.76 12.14 4.96
N THR A 357 -3.69 12.37 4.04
CA THR A 357 -3.45 12.44 2.60
C THR A 357 -2.72 13.73 2.25
N VAL A 358 -1.64 13.62 1.48
CA VAL A 358 -0.86 14.80 1.05
C VAL A 358 -1.61 15.56 -0.04
N VAL A 359 -1.80 16.85 0.18
CA VAL A 359 -2.43 17.78 -0.76
C VAL A 359 -1.41 18.82 -1.19
N TYR A 360 -1.04 18.76 -2.44
CA TYR A 360 -0.10 19.70 -3.05
C TYR A 360 -0.82 21.01 -3.43
N PRO A 361 -0.14 22.16 -3.34
CA PRO A 361 -0.69 23.41 -3.82
C PRO A 361 -0.91 23.35 -5.34
N ASN A 362 -1.92 24.10 -5.82
CA ASN A 362 -2.26 24.22 -7.25
C ASN A 362 -1.21 25.02 -8.02
#